data_bd722592173928259ba6f67a703a8ce9
#
_entry.id   bd722592173928259ba6f67a703a8ce9
#
_cell.length_a   1.000
_cell.length_b   1.000
_cell.length_c   1.000
_cell.angle_alpha   90.00
_cell.angle_beta   90.00
_cell.angle_gamma   90.00
#
_symmetry.space_group_name_H-M   'P 1'
#
loop_
_entity.id
_entity.type
_entity.pdbx_description
1 polymer ?
#
loop_
_entity_poly.entity_id
_entity_poly.type
_entity_poly.pdbx_seq_one_letter_code
_entity_poly.pdbx_strand_id
1 'polypeptide(L)'
;MKAALISGSSSGIGKAIAEKFLGNGIKVVGLARDHSKFMPNEKHYIPIEADLSKVKKLPELMKSILKENPDIDVFVSGAGYGEFKSLENFSSLQIENFIDLNLVSHIILCRAIVAHMKSQGNGDIFILGSEAGVIGKKKATLYSAAKFGLRGFAQALRNEAGPAGVRVCLINPGMVRTPFFDTLEFEPDALETNAIETEDIAKIVFDFLGTRQGTIIDEINLSPASKSLRFKKTSK
;
A
#
# COMPACT_ATOMS: atom_id res chain seq x y z
N MET A 1 4.61 22.35 -5.09
CA MET A 1 4.33 21.14 -5.92
C MET A 1 4.19 20.00 -4.92
N LYS A 2 3.14 19.20 -5.01
CA LYS A 2 3.01 18.03 -4.12
C LYS A 2 4.11 17.01 -4.40
N ALA A 3 4.58 16.36 -3.34
CA ALA A 3 5.52 15.24 -3.45
C ALA A 3 4.98 14.03 -2.70
N ALA A 4 5.08 12.87 -3.30
CA ALA A 4 4.55 11.63 -2.76
C ALA A 4 5.68 10.64 -2.45
N LEU A 5 5.60 10.01 -1.28
CA LEU A 5 6.34 8.80 -0.95
C LEU A 5 5.43 7.59 -1.19
N ILE A 6 5.90 6.59 -1.95
CA ILE A 6 5.10 5.40 -2.26
C ILE A 6 5.90 4.14 -1.92
N SER A 7 5.45 3.34 -0.98
CA SER A 7 6.02 2.01 -0.74
C SER A 7 5.36 0.96 -1.62
N GLY A 8 6.17 0.06 -2.22
CA GLY A 8 5.70 -0.88 -3.24
C GLY A 8 5.50 -0.25 -4.61
N SER A 9 6.27 0.79 -4.95
CA SER A 9 6.11 1.61 -6.16
C SER A 9 6.49 0.92 -7.46
N SER A 10 7.18 -0.22 -7.46
CA SER A 10 7.71 -0.83 -8.68
C SER A 10 6.75 -1.83 -9.36
N SER A 11 5.60 -2.14 -8.74
CA SER A 11 4.63 -3.09 -9.31
C SER A 11 3.21 -2.84 -8.81
N GLY A 12 2.22 -3.43 -9.52
CA GLY A 12 0.82 -3.46 -9.13
C GLY A 12 0.24 -2.08 -8.79
N ILE A 13 -0.52 -2.00 -7.71
CA ILE A 13 -1.24 -0.78 -7.30
C ILE A 13 -0.29 0.40 -7.06
N GLY A 14 0.83 0.15 -6.35
CA GLY A 14 1.79 1.22 -6.06
C GLY A 14 2.43 1.82 -7.31
N LYS A 15 2.72 0.97 -8.32
CA LYS A 15 3.20 1.42 -9.64
C LYS A 15 2.15 2.28 -10.34
N ALA A 16 0.91 1.83 -10.44
CA ALA A 16 -0.16 2.57 -11.10
C ALA A 16 -0.41 3.94 -10.45
N ILE A 17 -0.34 4.01 -9.10
CA ILE A 17 -0.43 5.29 -8.38
C ILE A 17 0.77 6.19 -8.72
N ALA A 18 1.99 5.63 -8.77
CA ALA A 18 3.19 6.38 -9.13
C ALA A 18 3.08 6.95 -10.55
N GLU A 19 2.66 6.14 -11.53
CA GLU A 19 2.41 6.57 -12.91
C GLU A 19 1.36 7.68 -12.99
N LYS A 20 0.24 7.52 -12.26
CA LYS A 20 -0.82 8.52 -12.20
C LYS A 20 -0.33 9.85 -11.62
N PHE A 21 0.47 9.79 -10.56
CA PHE A 21 1.01 10.99 -9.91
C PHE A 21 2.03 11.71 -10.82
N LEU A 22 2.98 10.97 -11.38
CA LEU A 22 3.98 11.49 -12.31
C LEU A 22 3.34 12.18 -13.51
N GLY A 23 2.36 11.51 -14.15
CA GLY A 23 1.62 12.06 -15.30
C GLY A 23 0.79 13.31 -14.97
N ASN A 24 0.62 13.65 -13.68
CA ASN A 24 -0.03 14.87 -13.20
C ASN A 24 0.94 15.85 -12.50
N GLY A 25 2.24 15.70 -12.72
CA GLY A 25 3.27 16.62 -12.24
C GLY A 25 3.57 16.52 -10.73
N ILE A 26 3.16 15.43 -10.07
CA ILE A 26 3.52 15.16 -8.67
C ILE A 26 4.86 14.42 -8.66
N LYS A 27 5.83 14.91 -7.91
CA LYS A 27 7.11 14.22 -7.66
C LYS A 27 6.85 12.95 -6.86
N VAL A 28 7.52 11.84 -7.23
CA VAL A 28 7.38 10.55 -6.56
C VAL A 28 8.71 10.03 -6.05
N VAL A 29 8.80 9.80 -4.76
CA VAL A 29 9.87 9.01 -4.12
C VAL A 29 9.34 7.59 -3.97
N GLY A 30 9.91 6.66 -4.72
CA GLY A 30 9.43 5.27 -4.77
C GLY A 30 10.29 4.34 -3.93
N LEU A 31 9.68 3.60 -2.99
CA LEU A 31 10.35 2.54 -2.23
C LEU A 31 9.99 1.17 -2.81
N ALA A 32 10.99 0.40 -3.22
CA ALA A 32 10.84 -0.98 -3.66
C ALA A 32 12.14 -1.75 -3.45
N ARG A 33 12.08 -3.08 -3.48
CA ARG A 33 13.28 -3.94 -3.41
C ARG A 33 14.08 -3.92 -4.71
N ASP A 34 13.37 -3.67 -5.82
CA ASP A 34 13.91 -3.68 -7.17
C ASP A 34 13.07 -2.75 -8.04
N HIS A 35 13.72 -1.85 -8.73
CA HIS A 35 13.10 -0.90 -9.66
C HIS A 35 13.30 -1.26 -11.13
N SER A 36 13.96 -2.40 -11.46
CA SER A 36 14.26 -2.79 -12.84
C SER A 36 13.02 -2.87 -13.74
N LYS A 37 11.86 -3.20 -13.15
CA LYS A 37 10.57 -3.29 -13.85
C LYS A 37 9.81 -1.97 -13.94
N PHE A 38 10.28 -0.93 -13.25
CA PHE A 38 9.65 0.39 -13.25
C PHE A 38 10.68 1.48 -13.01
N MET A 39 11.28 1.94 -14.10
CA MET A 39 12.17 3.12 -14.13
C MET A 39 11.60 4.08 -15.17
N PRO A 40 10.57 4.86 -14.82
CA PRO A 40 10.01 5.84 -15.74
C PRO A 40 11.09 6.88 -16.08
N ASN A 41 11.19 7.24 -17.37
CA ASN A 41 12.14 8.24 -17.85
C ASN A 41 11.66 9.66 -17.49
N GLU A 42 11.39 9.89 -16.21
CA GLU A 42 10.85 11.14 -15.70
C GLU A 42 11.73 11.70 -14.59
N LYS A 43 12.10 12.98 -14.74
CA LYS A 43 12.95 13.72 -13.79
C LYS A 43 12.36 13.77 -12.36
N HIS A 44 11.08 13.47 -12.20
CA HIS A 44 10.35 13.57 -10.95
C HIS A 44 10.17 12.23 -10.24
N TYR A 45 10.73 11.12 -10.75
CA TYR A 45 10.77 9.84 -10.04
C TYR A 45 12.13 9.63 -9.38
N ILE A 46 12.12 9.39 -8.06
CA ILE A 46 13.32 9.10 -7.27
C ILE A 46 13.19 7.68 -6.75
N PRO A 47 13.86 6.68 -7.37
CA PRO A 47 13.86 5.31 -6.89
C PRO A 47 14.76 5.16 -5.66
N ILE A 48 14.26 4.50 -4.63
CA ILE A 48 15.02 4.11 -3.45
C ILE A 48 14.86 2.62 -3.23
N GLU A 49 15.95 1.88 -3.35
CA GLU A 49 15.95 0.45 -3.08
C GLU A 49 15.92 0.19 -1.57
N ALA A 50 14.91 -0.55 -1.12
CA ALA A 50 14.75 -0.90 0.28
C ALA A 50 13.98 -2.21 0.46
N ASP A 51 14.49 -3.09 1.30
CA ASP A 51 13.77 -4.26 1.80
C ASP A 51 13.01 -3.86 3.09
N LEU A 52 11.70 -3.63 2.93
CA LEU A 52 10.85 -3.17 4.04
C LEU A 52 10.58 -4.24 5.10
N SER A 53 10.94 -5.52 4.85
CA SER A 53 10.93 -6.55 5.89
C SER A 53 12.03 -6.35 6.93
N LYS A 54 13.06 -5.56 6.61
CA LYS A 54 14.14 -5.20 7.53
C LYS A 54 13.72 -4.05 8.43
N VAL A 55 12.67 -4.26 9.20
CA VAL A 55 11.95 -3.23 9.98
C VAL A 55 12.86 -2.39 10.88
N LYS A 56 13.94 -2.96 11.42
CA LYS A 56 14.93 -2.25 12.25
C LYS A 56 15.70 -1.15 11.50
N LYS A 57 15.78 -1.23 10.17
CA LYS A 57 16.48 -0.23 9.34
C LYS A 57 15.56 0.91 8.89
N LEU A 58 14.25 0.75 9.00
CA LEU A 58 13.27 1.72 8.47
C LEU A 58 13.33 3.09 9.15
N PRO A 59 13.57 3.23 10.47
CA PRO A 59 13.66 4.55 11.10
C PRO A 59 14.76 5.44 10.49
N GLU A 60 15.97 4.90 10.30
CA GLU A 60 17.07 5.66 9.70
C GLU A 60 16.84 5.94 8.21
N LEU A 61 16.27 4.98 7.48
CA LEU A 61 15.88 5.17 6.09
C LEU A 61 14.90 6.34 5.95
N MET A 62 13.83 6.36 6.75
CA MET A 62 12.83 7.43 6.72
C MET A 62 13.40 8.78 7.11
N LYS A 63 14.30 8.82 8.07
CA LYS A 63 15.00 10.04 8.47
C LYS A 63 15.80 10.64 7.30
N SER A 64 16.53 9.82 6.53
CA SER A 64 17.26 10.26 5.34
C SER A 64 16.30 10.77 4.27
N ILE A 65 15.26 9.98 3.94
CA ILE A 65 14.27 10.33 2.91
C ILE A 65 13.62 11.68 3.20
N LEU A 66 13.13 11.89 4.43
CA LEU A 66 12.44 13.13 4.81
C LEU A 66 13.37 14.34 4.89
N LYS A 67 14.64 14.12 5.21
CA LYS A 67 15.67 15.17 5.17
C LYS A 67 15.94 15.63 3.73
N GLU A 68 16.03 14.70 2.79
CA GLU A 68 16.31 14.98 1.38
C GLU A 68 15.08 15.44 0.59
N ASN A 69 13.88 15.09 1.07
CA ASN A 69 12.60 15.39 0.44
C ASN A 69 11.62 15.99 1.46
N PRO A 70 11.91 17.20 1.97
CA PRO A 70 11.07 17.84 3.00
C PRO A 70 9.69 18.27 2.48
N ASP A 71 9.48 18.27 1.18
CA ASP A 71 8.27 18.63 0.46
C ASP A 71 7.24 17.48 0.37
N ILE A 72 7.53 16.28 0.93
CA ILE A 72 6.59 15.16 0.92
C ILE A 72 5.36 15.51 1.77
N ASP A 73 4.21 15.56 1.11
CA ASP A 73 2.89 15.81 1.70
C ASP A 73 1.86 14.71 1.36
N VAL A 74 2.27 13.68 0.58
CA VAL A 74 1.46 12.49 0.29
C VAL A 74 2.26 11.24 0.63
N PHE A 75 1.63 10.27 1.29
CA PHE A 75 2.22 8.95 1.54
C PHE A 75 1.27 7.82 1.14
N VAL A 76 1.77 6.88 0.34
CA VAL A 76 1.06 5.65 -0.02
C VAL A 76 1.79 4.45 0.57
N SER A 77 1.19 3.82 1.56
CA SER A 77 1.71 2.64 2.24
C SER A 77 1.15 1.37 1.57
N GLY A 78 1.87 0.85 0.56
CA GLY A 78 1.35 -0.19 -0.34
C GLY A 78 2.19 -1.45 -0.47
N ALA A 79 3.37 -1.54 0.17
CA ALA A 79 4.21 -2.72 0.08
C ALA A 79 3.60 -3.92 0.81
N GLY A 80 3.68 -5.11 0.21
CA GLY A 80 3.19 -6.33 0.82
C GLY A 80 3.11 -7.49 -0.16
N TYR A 81 2.81 -8.67 0.36
CA TYR A 81 2.54 -9.87 -0.43
C TYR A 81 1.49 -10.74 0.25
N GLY A 82 0.90 -11.67 -0.51
CA GLY A 82 -0.05 -12.65 0.01
C GLY A 82 0.59 -14.03 0.12
N GLU A 83 0.25 -14.75 1.18
CA GLU A 83 0.53 -16.18 1.33
C GLU A 83 -0.70 -16.84 1.95
N PHE A 84 -1.24 -17.85 1.27
CA PHE A 84 -2.53 -18.46 1.61
C PHE A 84 -2.36 -19.97 1.82
N LYS A 85 -2.30 -20.37 3.08
CA LYS A 85 -2.24 -21.79 3.50
C LYS A 85 -2.81 -21.94 4.91
N SER A 86 -3.01 -23.19 5.36
CA SER A 86 -3.44 -23.45 6.73
C SER A 86 -2.38 -23.00 7.73
N LEU A 87 -2.80 -22.48 8.88
CA LEU A 87 -1.91 -21.83 9.86
C LEU A 87 -0.78 -22.73 10.33
N GLU A 88 -1.07 -24.01 10.55
CA GLU A 88 -0.09 -25.03 10.97
C GLU A 88 1.05 -25.28 9.97
N ASN A 89 0.89 -24.82 8.72
CA ASN A 89 1.91 -24.95 7.67
C ASN A 89 2.85 -23.72 7.60
N PHE A 90 2.70 -22.75 8.50
CA PHE A 90 3.65 -21.66 8.65
C PHE A 90 4.67 -21.97 9.73
N SER A 91 5.96 -21.82 9.42
CA SER A 91 6.98 -21.77 10.47
C SER A 91 6.91 -20.44 11.23
N SER A 92 7.44 -20.42 12.46
CA SER A 92 7.51 -19.18 13.26
C SER A 92 8.24 -18.06 12.51
N LEU A 93 9.33 -18.37 11.81
CA LEU A 93 10.08 -17.39 11.03
C LEU A 93 9.27 -16.85 9.83
N GLN A 94 8.44 -17.66 9.18
CA GLN A 94 7.54 -17.20 8.13
C GLN A 94 6.48 -16.26 8.68
N ILE A 95 5.93 -16.57 9.86
CA ILE A 95 4.95 -15.70 10.55
C ILE A 95 5.58 -14.35 10.86
N GLU A 96 6.77 -14.34 11.48
CA GLU A 96 7.50 -13.11 11.81
C GLU A 96 7.76 -12.27 10.56
N ASN A 97 8.40 -12.81 9.54
CA ASN A 97 8.72 -12.10 8.30
C ASN A 97 7.46 -11.56 7.59
N PHE A 98 6.36 -12.33 7.64
CA PHE A 98 5.10 -11.92 7.04
C PHE A 98 4.48 -10.73 7.74
N ILE A 99 4.43 -10.77 9.08
CA ILE A 99 3.89 -9.68 9.91
C ILE A 99 4.80 -8.45 9.82
N ASP A 100 6.10 -8.63 9.84
CA ASP A 100 7.07 -7.54 9.70
C ASP A 100 6.83 -6.75 8.42
N LEU A 101 6.67 -7.41 7.28
CA LEU A 101 6.42 -6.68 6.03
C LEU A 101 4.97 -6.17 5.92
N ASN A 102 3.96 -7.01 6.21
CA ASN A 102 2.55 -6.68 5.90
C ASN A 102 1.86 -5.83 6.98
N LEU A 103 2.50 -5.61 8.15
CA LEU A 103 1.93 -4.80 9.23
C LEU A 103 2.97 -3.88 9.88
N VAL A 104 4.05 -4.41 10.43
CA VAL A 104 5.01 -3.63 11.24
C VAL A 104 5.69 -2.57 10.39
N SER A 105 6.09 -2.87 9.17
CA SER A 105 6.71 -1.91 8.26
C SER A 105 5.80 -0.70 7.99
N HIS A 106 4.52 -0.93 7.75
CA HIS A 106 3.53 0.12 7.54
C HIS A 106 3.42 1.06 8.75
N ILE A 107 3.39 0.50 9.96
CA ILE A 107 3.32 1.26 11.20
C ILE A 107 4.57 2.13 11.38
N ILE A 108 5.77 1.57 11.13
CA ILE A 108 7.04 2.30 11.28
C ILE A 108 7.15 3.43 10.26
N LEU A 109 6.79 3.18 9.00
CA LEU A 109 6.79 4.20 7.96
C LEU A 109 5.79 5.31 8.30
N CYS A 110 4.55 4.95 8.69
CA CYS A 110 3.54 5.92 9.11
C CYS A 110 3.99 6.74 10.32
N ARG A 111 4.66 6.14 11.31
CA ARG A 111 5.19 6.86 12.48
C ARG A 111 6.11 8.01 12.08
N ALA A 112 7.00 7.79 11.13
CA ALA A 112 7.93 8.82 10.67
C ALA A 112 7.21 9.90 9.86
N ILE A 113 6.36 9.49 8.89
CA ILE A 113 5.71 10.42 7.98
C ILE A 113 4.63 11.26 8.68
N VAL A 114 3.87 10.70 9.63
CA VAL A 114 2.85 11.45 10.35
C VAL A 114 3.45 12.56 11.22
N ALA A 115 4.61 12.31 11.84
CA ALA A 115 5.32 13.33 12.61
C ALA A 115 5.77 14.50 11.69
N HIS A 116 6.28 14.16 10.50
CA HIS A 116 6.66 15.14 9.49
C HIS A 116 5.46 15.97 9.01
N MET A 117 4.37 15.32 8.60
CA MET A 117 3.16 15.98 8.11
C MET A 117 2.47 16.83 9.19
N LYS A 118 2.43 16.37 10.44
CA LYS A 118 1.90 17.16 11.57
C LYS A 118 2.70 18.44 11.79
N SER A 119 4.02 18.42 11.62
CA SER A 119 4.86 19.63 11.74
C SER A 119 4.60 20.63 10.61
N GLN A 120 4.11 20.16 9.47
CA GLN A 120 3.71 21.00 8.33
C GLN A 120 2.24 21.47 8.41
N GLY A 121 1.41 20.86 9.28
CA GLY A 121 0.00 21.14 9.39
C GLY A 121 -0.83 20.62 8.19
N ASN A 122 -0.28 19.73 7.37
CA ASN A 122 -0.90 19.20 6.15
C ASN A 122 -0.31 17.84 5.75
N GLY A 123 -1.13 16.96 5.19
CA GLY A 123 -0.68 15.72 4.58
C GLY A 123 -1.80 14.73 4.30
N ASP A 124 -1.54 13.82 3.35
CA ASP A 124 -2.46 12.76 2.94
C ASP A 124 -1.77 11.40 3.06
N ILE A 125 -2.30 10.50 3.87
CA ILE A 125 -1.79 9.14 4.07
C ILE A 125 -2.81 8.14 3.55
N PHE A 126 -2.40 7.33 2.57
CA PHE A 126 -3.17 6.20 2.05
C PHE A 126 -2.55 4.90 2.52
N ILE A 127 -3.35 4.01 3.13
CA ILE A 127 -2.90 2.69 3.56
C ILE A 127 -3.63 1.66 2.71
N LEU A 128 -2.89 0.81 2.00
CA LEU A 128 -3.47 -0.29 1.21
C LEU A 128 -3.78 -1.49 2.12
N GLY A 129 -5.04 -1.56 2.51
CA GLY A 129 -5.64 -2.67 3.20
C GLY A 129 -5.96 -3.86 2.28
N SER A 130 -7.10 -4.47 2.48
CA SER A 130 -7.70 -5.53 1.65
C SER A 130 -9.11 -5.83 2.14
N GLU A 131 -9.97 -6.44 1.29
CA GLU A 131 -11.21 -7.05 1.74
C GLU A 131 -10.99 -8.10 2.86
N ALA A 132 -9.79 -8.72 2.90
CA ALA A 132 -9.37 -9.64 3.97
C ALA A 132 -9.12 -8.95 5.32
N GLY A 133 -9.08 -7.62 5.38
CA GLY A 133 -9.09 -6.80 6.58
C GLY A 133 -10.49 -6.43 7.07
N VAL A 134 -11.53 -6.80 6.32
CA VAL A 134 -12.93 -6.60 6.66
C VAL A 134 -13.58 -7.92 7.06
N ILE A 135 -13.27 -9.01 6.35
CA ILE A 135 -13.81 -10.35 6.58
C ILE A 135 -12.68 -11.37 6.49
N GLY A 136 -12.47 -12.15 7.57
CA GLY A 136 -11.48 -13.23 7.59
C GLY A 136 -11.91 -14.38 6.65
N LYS A 137 -10.93 -14.94 5.92
CA LYS A 137 -11.18 -15.99 4.94
C LYS A 137 -10.37 -17.26 5.24
N LYS A 138 -10.88 -18.41 4.83
CA LYS A 138 -10.19 -19.70 4.93
C LYS A 138 -8.83 -19.64 4.24
N LYS A 139 -7.80 -20.22 4.87
CA LYS A 139 -6.38 -20.20 4.43
C LYS A 139 -5.74 -18.81 4.37
N ALA A 140 -6.42 -17.75 4.78
CA ALA A 140 -5.92 -16.38 4.84
C ALA A 140 -5.68 -15.90 6.28
N THR A 141 -5.50 -16.80 7.24
CA THR A 141 -5.44 -16.48 8.67
C THR A 141 -4.40 -15.38 8.95
N LEU A 142 -3.18 -15.58 8.47
CA LEU A 142 -2.08 -14.64 8.71
C LEU A 142 -2.27 -13.34 7.91
N TYR A 143 -2.70 -13.46 6.64
CA TYR A 143 -2.98 -12.29 5.81
C TYR A 143 -4.12 -11.45 6.38
N SER A 144 -5.21 -12.10 6.83
CA SER A 144 -6.31 -11.39 7.49
C SER A 144 -5.85 -10.72 8.77
N ALA A 145 -5.08 -11.39 9.62
CA ALA A 145 -4.55 -10.79 10.85
C ALA A 145 -3.78 -9.50 10.57
N ALA A 146 -2.88 -9.49 9.56
CA ALA A 146 -2.14 -8.31 9.17
C ALA A 146 -3.07 -7.20 8.64
N LYS A 147 -4.03 -7.53 7.77
CA LYS A 147 -4.92 -6.55 7.15
C LYS A 147 -5.99 -5.99 8.11
N PHE A 148 -6.49 -6.79 9.06
CA PHE A 148 -7.29 -6.29 10.19
C PHE A 148 -6.46 -5.38 11.10
N GLY A 149 -5.20 -5.74 11.38
CA GLY A 149 -4.26 -4.90 12.12
C GLY A 149 -4.08 -3.53 11.46
N LEU A 150 -3.88 -3.49 10.14
CA LEU A 150 -3.79 -2.23 9.38
C LEU A 150 -5.08 -1.42 9.45
N ARG A 151 -6.25 -2.08 9.42
CA ARG A 151 -7.54 -1.38 9.54
C ARG A 151 -7.69 -0.70 10.90
N GLY A 152 -7.43 -1.43 11.99
CA GLY A 152 -7.46 -0.85 13.34
C GLY A 152 -6.45 0.27 13.52
N PHE A 153 -5.23 0.07 12.99
CA PHE A 153 -4.18 1.09 12.99
C PHE A 153 -4.60 2.36 12.23
N ALA A 154 -5.14 2.23 11.01
CA ALA A 154 -5.59 3.37 10.21
C ALA A 154 -6.68 4.18 10.90
N GLN A 155 -7.66 3.51 11.55
CA GLN A 155 -8.73 4.14 12.30
C GLN A 155 -8.21 4.96 13.49
N ALA A 156 -7.26 4.41 14.25
CA ALA A 156 -6.64 5.11 15.38
C ALA A 156 -5.79 6.30 14.89
N LEU A 157 -4.92 6.05 13.89
CA LEU A 157 -4.03 7.08 13.34
C LEU A 157 -4.81 8.27 12.78
N ARG A 158 -5.95 8.04 12.11
CA ARG A 158 -6.82 9.10 11.61
C ARG A 158 -7.28 10.04 12.72
N ASN A 159 -7.74 9.48 13.84
CA ASN A 159 -8.21 10.27 14.98
C ASN A 159 -7.08 11.08 15.63
N GLU A 160 -5.86 10.54 15.65
CA GLU A 160 -4.68 11.20 16.19
C GLU A 160 -4.08 12.26 15.24
N ALA A 161 -4.24 12.10 13.94
CA ALA A 161 -3.60 12.92 12.93
C ALA A 161 -4.52 14.04 12.40
N GLY A 162 -5.83 13.79 12.35
CA GLY A 162 -6.84 14.71 11.80
C GLY A 162 -6.80 16.12 12.42
N PRO A 163 -6.74 16.29 13.76
CA PRO A 163 -6.65 17.61 14.36
C PRO A 163 -5.43 18.44 13.94
N ALA A 164 -4.37 17.79 13.44
CA ALA A 164 -3.17 18.43 12.94
C ALA A 164 -3.17 18.62 11.40
N GLY A 165 -4.32 18.47 10.73
CA GLY A 165 -4.46 18.66 9.30
C GLY A 165 -3.98 17.50 8.43
N VAL A 166 -3.75 16.31 9.01
CA VAL A 166 -3.31 15.11 8.27
C VAL A 166 -4.50 14.17 8.07
N ARG A 167 -4.84 13.90 6.81
CA ARG A 167 -5.92 12.98 6.45
C ARG A 167 -5.36 11.56 6.28
N VAL A 168 -6.07 10.57 6.80
CA VAL A 168 -5.69 9.15 6.67
C VAL A 168 -6.85 8.39 6.06
N CYS A 169 -6.61 7.74 4.92
CA CYS A 169 -7.57 6.92 4.21
C CYS A 169 -7.08 5.48 4.10
N LEU A 170 -7.91 4.53 4.50
CA LEU A 170 -7.68 3.10 4.27
C LEU A 170 -8.39 2.68 2.98
N ILE A 171 -7.67 2.02 2.07
CA ILE A 171 -8.23 1.48 0.84
C ILE A 171 -8.22 -0.04 0.94
N ASN A 172 -9.40 -0.66 0.90
CA ASN A 172 -9.57 -2.12 0.99
C ASN A 172 -10.03 -2.68 -0.36
N PRO A 173 -9.12 -2.97 -1.28
CA PRO A 173 -9.50 -3.61 -2.52
C PRO A 173 -9.80 -5.10 -2.31
N GLY A 174 -10.72 -5.62 -3.11
CA GLY A 174 -10.87 -7.03 -3.36
C GLY A 174 -9.76 -7.55 -4.28
N MET A 175 -10.08 -8.41 -5.23
CA MET A 175 -9.10 -8.90 -6.21
C MET A 175 -8.74 -7.81 -7.22
N VAL A 176 -7.45 -7.50 -7.32
CA VAL A 176 -6.89 -6.52 -8.27
C VAL A 176 -5.95 -7.23 -9.22
N ARG A 177 -6.06 -6.97 -10.51
CA ARG A 177 -5.21 -7.59 -11.53
C ARG A 177 -3.78 -7.06 -11.43
N THR A 178 -2.92 -7.82 -10.76
CA THR A 178 -1.54 -7.44 -10.43
C THR A 178 -0.63 -8.67 -10.35
N PRO A 179 0.70 -8.49 -10.37
CA PRO A 179 1.67 -9.56 -10.09
C PRO A 179 1.56 -10.17 -8.69
N PHE A 180 0.73 -9.66 -7.81
CA PHE A 180 0.46 -10.24 -6.49
C PHE A 180 0.07 -11.72 -6.56
N PHE A 181 -0.61 -12.11 -7.63
CA PHE A 181 -1.06 -13.49 -7.84
C PHE A 181 -0.02 -14.39 -8.50
N ASP A 182 1.12 -13.86 -8.98
CA ASP A 182 2.08 -14.64 -9.76
C ASP A 182 2.61 -15.86 -9.01
N THR A 183 2.83 -15.72 -7.70
CA THR A 183 3.33 -16.79 -6.81
C THR A 183 2.21 -17.60 -6.14
N LEU A 184 0.95 -17.26 -6.38
CA LEU A 184 -0.21 -17.93 -5.77
C LEU A 184 -0.74 -19.02 -6.71
N GLU A 185 -1.38 -20.05 -6.11
CA GLU A 185 -2.03 -21.16 -6.84
C GLU A 185 -3.33 -20.72 -7.54
N PHE A 186 -3.80 -19.51 -7.29
CA PHE A 186 -5.03 -18.96 -7.86
C PHE A 186 -4.82 -17.52 -8.30
N GLU A 187 -5.71 -17.07 -9.18
CA GLU A 187 -5.77 -15.70 -9.67
C GLU A 187 -7.23 -15.34 -10.03
N PRO A 188 -7.57 -14.05 -10.22
CA PRO A 188 -8.88 -13.68 -10.76
C PRO A 188 -9.07 -14.34 -12.14
N ASP A 189 -10.30 -14.78 -12.43
CA ASP A 189 -10.62 -15.29 -13.77
C ASP A 189 -10.45 -14.18 -14.82
N ALA A 190 -10.30 -14.58 -16.08
CA ALA A 190 -9.91 -13.71 -17.18
C ALA A 190 -10.94 -12.60 -17.53
N LEU A 191 -12.22 -12.79 -17.18
CA LEU A 191 -13.22 -11.77 -17.45
C LEU A 191 -12.89 -10.45 -16.72
N GLU A 192 -13.09 -9.34 -17.41
CA GLU A 192 -12.84 -7.99 -16.88
C GLU A 192 -13.55 -7.74 -15.54
N THR A 193 -14.80 -8.23 -15.42
CA THR A 193 -15.61 -8.07 -14.22
C THR A 193 -15.12 -8.81 -12.99
N ASN A 194 -14.14 -9.71 -13.12
CA ASN A 194 -13.63 -10.56 -12.02
C ASN A 194 -12.46 -9.95 -11.25
N ALA A 195 -11.94 -8.83 -11.69
CA ALA A 195 -10.89 -8.10 -10.99
C ALA A 195 -11.10 -6.59 -11.12
N ILE A 196 -10.53 -5.86 -10.17
CA ILE A 196 -10.34 -4.41 -10.23
C ILE A 196 -9.05 -4.17 -11.02
N GLU A 197 -9.03 -3.17 -11.89
CA GLU A 197 -7.78 -2.74 -12.52
C GLU A 197 -7.01 -1.77 -11.60
N THR A 198 -5.71 -1.76 -11.71
CA THR A 198 -4.85 -0.91 -10.86
C THR A 198 -5.10 0.57 -11.08
N GLU A 199 -5.47 0.94 -12.30
CA GLU A 199 -5.79 2.30 -12.75
C GLU A 199 -7.02 2.87 -12.05
N ASP A 200 -8.02 2.03 -11.72
CA ASP A 200 -9.20 2.46 -10.96
C ASP A 200 -8.81 2.92 -9.57
N ILE A 201 -7.93 2.15 -8.90
CA ILE A 201 -7.43 2.51 -7.58
C ILE A 201 -6.56 3.77 -7.65
N ALA A 202 -5.67 3.86 -8.65
CA ALA A 202 -4.82 5.02 -8.84
C ALA A 202 -5.64 6.29 -9.09
N LYS A 203 -6.72 6.17 -9.86
CA LYS A 203 -7.66 7.28 -10.10
C LYS A 203 -8.33 7.74 -8.80
N ILE A 204 -8.84 6.81 -7.99
CA ILE A 204 -9.50 7.10 -6.71
C ILE A 204 -8.54 7.82 -5.75
N VAL A 205 -7.29 7.33 -5.63
CA VAL A 205 -6.25 7.96 -4.80
C VAL A 205 -5.95 9.37 -5.29
N PHE A 206 -5.85 9.57 -6.61
CA PHE A 206 -5.59 10.87 -7.18
C PHE A 206 -6.77 11.85 -6.99
N ASP A 207 -7.99 11.41 -7.23
CA ASP A 207 -9.20 12.22 -7.05
C ASP A 207 -9.40 12.64 -5.59
N PHE A 208 -9.01 11.80 -4.62
CA PHE A 208 -9.00 12.15 -3.20
C PHE A 208 -8.18 13.42 -2.92
N LEU A 209 -7.03 13.60 -3.57
CA LEU A 209 -6.18 14.77 -3.36
C LEU A 209 -6.88 16.09 -3.72
N GLY A 210 -7.90 16.03 -4.58
CA GLY A 210 -8.74 17.19 -4.96
C GLY A 210 -9.87 17.50 -3.97
N THR A 211 -10.12 16.64 -2.97
CA THR A 211 -11.17 16.90 -1.99
C THR A 211 -10.75 18.00 -1.00
N ARG A 212 -11.74 18.74 -0.46
CA ARG A 212 -11.46 19.79 0.53
C ARG A 212 -10.79 19.22 1.77
N GLN A 213 -9.87 19.95 2.38
CA GLN A 213 -9.19 19.53 3.62
C GLN A 213 -10.16 19.22 4.78
N GLY A 214 -11.30 19.88 4.84
CA GLY A 214 -12.35 19.62 5.82
C GLY A 214 -13.20 18.37 5.54
N THR A 215 -12.90 17.62 4.46
CA THR A 215 -13.58 16.37 4.11
C THR A 215 -12.61 15.22 4.24
N ILE A 216 -12.91 14.27 5.12
CA ILE A 216 -12.13 13.06 5.33
C ILE A 216 -12.90 11.88 4.73
N ILE A 217 -12.25 11.12 3.86
CA ILE A 217 -12.72 9.81 3.40
C ILE A 217 -11.96 8.78 4.20
N ASP A 218 -12.65 8.16 5.14
CA ASP A 218 -12.04 7.30 6.15
C ASP A 218 -11.56 5.96 5.59
N GLU A 219 -12.44 5.33 4.83
CA GLU A 219 -12.26 3.97 4.32
C GLU A 219 -12.96 3.83 2.96
N ILE A 220 -12.28 3.22 2.01
CA ILE A 220 -12.82 2.91 0.68
C ILE A 220 -12.75 1.42 0.48
N ASN A 221 -13.91 0.78 0.31
CA ASN A 221 -14.01 -0.64 0.02
C ASN A 221 -14.33 -0.82 -1.47
N LEU A 222 -13.47 -1.52 -2.19
CA LEU A 222 -13.60 -1.78 -3.61
C LEU A 222 -13.78 -3.27 -3.86
N SER A 223 -14.75 -3.64 -4.66
CA SER A 223 -14.98 -5.04 -5.07
C SER A 223 -15.08 -5.13 -6.58
N PRO A 224 -14.56 -6.21 -7.20
CA PRO A 224 -14.89 -6.48 -8.58
C PRO A 224 -16.39 -6.78 -8.71
N ALA A 225 -16.97 -6.51 -9.87
CA ALA A 225 -18.39 -6.73 -10.12
C ALA A 225 -18.78 -8.21 -9.97
N SER A 226 -17.84 -9.12 -10.25
CA SER A 226 -17.97 -10.56 -10.05
C SER A 226 -16.78 -11.10 -9.28
N LYS A 227 -16.96 -12.24 -8.59
CA LYS A 227 -15.88 -12.86 -7.79
C LYS A 227 -15.66 -14.30 -8.27
N SER A 228 -14.99 -14.48 -9.40
CA SER A 228 -14.57 -15.78 -9.89
C SER A 228 -13.05 -15.94 -9.81
N LEU A 229 -12.63 -17.12 -9.35
CA LEU A 229 -11.22 -17.50 -9.23
C LEU A 229 -10.90 -18.60 -10.24
N ARG A 230 -9.74 -18.48 -10.87
CA ARG A 230 -9.12 -19.54 -11.64
C ARG A 230 -7.97 -20.13 -10.84
N PHE A 231 -7.93 -21.44 -10.67
CA PHE A 231 -6.77 -22.12 -10.12
C PHE A 231 -5.76 -22.42 -11.22
N LYS A 232 -4.50 -22.07 -10.96
CA LYS A 232 -3.40 -22.35 -11.89
C LYS A 232 -3.16 -23.85 -11.92
N LYS A 233 -2.93 -24.41 -13.13
CA LYS A 233 -2.50 -25.81 -13.24
C LYS A 233 -1.11 -25.92 -12.63
N THR A 234 -0.97 -26.69 -11.57
CA THR A 234 0.34 -27.11 -11.08
C THR A 234 1.00 -27.94 -12.18
N SER A 235 2.04 -27.41 -12.81
CA SER A 235 2.96 -28.24 -13.61
C SER A 235 3.55 -29.27 -12.67
N LYS A 236 3.19 -30.55 -12.87
CA LYS A 236 3.78 -31.67 -12.15
C LYS A 236 5.23 -31.85 -12.59
#